data_d6576af1d919fa4bd19bd82c67e042cc
#
_entry.id   d6576af1d919fa4bd19bd82c67e042cc
#
_cell.length_a   1.000
_cell.length_b   1.000
_cell.length_c   1.000
_cell.angle_alpha   90.00
_cell.angle_beta   90.00
_cell.angle_gamma   90.00
#
_symmetry.space_group_name_H-M   'P 1'
#
loop_
_entity.id
_entity.type
_entity.pdbx_description
1 polymer ?
#
loop_
_entity_poly.entity_id
_entity_poly.type
_entity_poly.pdbx_seq_one_letter_code
_entity_poly.pdbx_strand_id
1 'polypeptide(L)'
;DLSRIEDKFNSANQHLFVDESELCLMKASEAKAEASTILSSLGITENNFENFYESKLAAVEREISKNTEEGIFPILGYSYYQYSKSLQDEDSYSSLLYLEYALELSELDIYFAEEESNSIFSYFKFNQDVMTFLNGLIQGLFIGCILAWLFFQYRKK
;
A
#
# COMPACT_ATOMS: atom_id res chain seq x y z
N ASP A 1 -5.19 8.46 23.28
CA ASP A 1 -4.22 8.75 23.58
C ASP A 1 -2.81 8.13 23.84
N LEU A 2 -2.05 8.57 24.85
CA LEU A 2 -0.67 8.14 25.03
C LEU A 2 -0.51 6.61 25.22
N SER A 3 -1.46 5.95 25.91
CA SER A 3 -1.44 4.50 26.08
C SER A 3 -1.47 3.74 24.75
N ARG A 4 -2.21 4.24 23.79
CA ARG A 4 -2.31 3.61 22.45
C ARG A 4 -1.00 3.71 21.66
N ILE A 5 -0.28 4.83 21.80
CA ILE A 5 1.05 5.00 21.23
C ILE A 5 2.03 4.02 21.88
N GLU A 6 1.97 3.91 23.22
CA GLU A 6 2.80 2.98 23.97
C GLU A 6 2.53 1.51 23.57
N ASP A 7 1.26 1.13 23.40
CA ASP A 7 0.88 -0.22 22.95
C ASP A 7 1.43 -0.52 21.55
N LYS A 8 1.36 0.43 20.61
CA LYS A 8 1.92 0.28 19.26
C LYS A 8 3.45 0.19 19.29
N PHE A 9 4.10 1.00 20.11
CA PHE A 9 5.55 0.96 20.29
C PHE A 9 6.01 -0.36 20.90
N ASN A 10 5.29 -0.88 21.90
CA ASN A 10 5.56 -2.18 22.49
C ASN A 10 5.35 -3.32 21.48
N SER A 11 4.31 -3.22 20.65
CA SER A 11 4.06 -4.16 19.56
C SER A 11 5.20 -4.13 18.53
N ALA A 12 5.69 -2.94 18.15
CA ALA A 12 6.84 -2.82 17.26
C ALA A 12 8.08 -3.52 17.83
N ASN A 13 8.37 -3.31 19.11
CA ASN A 13 9.49 -4.00 19.79
C ASN A 13 9.31 -5.52 19.82
N GLN A 14 8.09 -6.03 20.03
CA GLN A 14 7.83 -7.47 19.98
C GLN A 14 8.14 -8.06 18.60
N HIS A 15 7.72 -7.41 17.52
CA HIS A 15 8.03 -7.84 16.15
C HIS A 15 9.53 -7.79 15.87
N LEU A 16 10.24 -6.79 16.39
CA LEU A 16 11.69 -6.72 16.25
C LEU A 16 12.40 -7.92 16.94
N PHE A 17 11.91 -8.36 18.09
CA PHE A 17 12.51 -9.51 18.81
C PHE A 17 12.29 -10.85 18.11
N VAL A 18 11.28 -10.98 17.28
CA VAL A 18 10.99 -12.20 16.51
C VAL A 18 11.44 -12.11 15.05
N ASP A 19 12.28 -11.10 14.72
CA ASP A 19 12.86 -10.87 13.39
C ASP A 19 11.82 -10.58 12.28
N GLU A 20 10.69 -9.95 12.67
CA GLU A 20 9.65 -9.50 11.76
C GLU A 20 9.81 -7.99 11.48
N SER A 21 10.87 -7.65 10.73
CA SER A 21 11.31 -6.25 10.50
C SER A 21 10.22 -5.38 9.87
N GLU A 22 9.46 -5.90 8.91
CA GLU A 22 8.42 -5.17 8.20
C GLU A 22 7.25 -4.82 9.13
N LEU A 23 6.83 -5.76 10.00
CA LEU A 23 5.78 -5.52 10.98
C LEU A 23 6.24 -4.56 12.07
N CYS A 24 7.51 -4.68 12.51
CA CYS A 24 8.12 -3.73 13.43
C CYS A 24 8.05 -2.31 12.85
N LEU A 25 8.50 -2.13 11.60
CA LEU A 25 8.50 -0.84 10.93
C LEU A 25 7.09 -0.27 10.78
N MET A 26 6.13 -1.09 10.35
CA MET A 26 4.74 -0.67 10.22
C MET A 26 4.17 -0.20 11.57
N LYS A 27 4.38 -0.95 12.66
CA LYS A 27 3.90 -0.56 14.00
C LYS A 27 4.59 0.68 14.54
N ALA A 28 5.88 0.86 14.27
CA ALA A 28 6.62 2.06 14.62
C ALA A 28 6.09 3.28 13.85
N SER A 29 5.80 3.15 12.56
CA SER A 29 5.21 4.22 11.73
C SER A 29 3.82 4.59 12.20
N GLU A 30 2.97 3.62 12.57
CA GLU A 30 1.68 3.88 13.19
C GLU A 30 1.81 4.65 14.52
N ALA A 31 2.75 4.27 15.39
CA ALA A 31 3.00 4.98 16.65
C ALA A 31 3.48 6.42 16.41
N LYS A 32 4.37 6.62 15.43
CA LYS A 32 4.86 7.95 15.02
C LYS A 32 3.72 8.81 14.50
N ALA A 33 2.85 8.30 13.64
CA ALA A 33 1.71 9.02 13.09
C ALA A 33 0.74 9.47 14.20
N GLU A 34 0.43 8.60 15.16
CA GLU A 34 -0.42 8.96 16.31
C GLU A 34 0.22 10.05 17.17
N ALA A 35 1.52 9.94 17.44
CA ALA A 35 2.26 10.98 18.17
C ALA A 35 2.24 12.31 17.43
N SER A 36 2.48 12.30 16.11
CA SER A 36 2.41 13.49 15.24
C SER A 36 1.02 14.11 15.23
N THR A 37 -0.04 13.30 15.20
CA THR A 37 -1.42 13.81 15.29
C THR A 37 -1.68 14.53 16.59
N ILE A 38 -1.26 13.97 17.73
CA ILE A 38 -1.43 14.61 19.04
C ILE A 38 -0.66 15.94 19.09
N LEU A 39 0.60 15.94 18.67
CA LEU A 39 1.44 17.14 18.66
C LEU A 39 0.85 18.23 17.74
N SER A 40 0.41 17.84 16.56
CA SER A 40 -0.22 18.74 15.60
C SER A 40 -1.52 19.34 16.16
N SER A 41 -2.34 18.52 16.84
CA SER A 41 -3.62 18.96 17.41
C SER A 41 -3.49 20.01 18.48
N LEU A 42 -2.34 20.09 19.17
CA LEU A 42 -2.10 21.13 20.19
C LEU A 42 -2.06 22.55 19.63
N GLY A 43 -1.78 22.72 18.34
CA GLY A 43 -1.73 24.03 17.66
C GLY A 43 -2.94 24.32 16.79
N ILE A 44 -3.89 23.38 16.68
CA ILE A 44 -5.03 23.48 15.79
C ILE A 44 -6.24 24.05 16.53
N THR A 45 -6.88 25.05 15.90
CA THR A 45 -8.17 25.64 16.30
C THR A 45 -9.15 25.45 15.15
N GLU A 46 -10.45 25.57 15.40
CA GLU A 46 -11.46 25.51 14.34
C GLU A 46 -11.17 26.47 13.17
N ASN A 47 -10.59 27.62 13.47
CA ASN A 47 -10.32 28.67 12.47
C ASN A 47 -9.13 28.32 11.55
N ASN A 48 -8.20 27.45 11.97
CA ASN A 48 -7.01 27.10 11.19
C ASN A 48 -6.98 25.64 10.75
N PHE A 49 -7.95 24.82 11.17
CA PHE A 49 -8.01 23.41 10.85
C PHE A 49 -7.97 23.15 9.34
N GLU A 50 -8.84 23.82 8.58
CA GLU A 50 -8.94 23.62 7.13
C GLU A 50 -7.62 23.90 6.43
N ASN A 51 -6.99 25.03 6.69
CA ASN A 51 -5.69 25.37 6.09
C ASN A 51 -4.59 24.37 6.50
N PHE A 52 -4.63 23.90 7.73
CA PHE A 52 -3.68 22.89 8.21
C PHE A 52 -3.91 21.54 7.53
N TYR A 53 -5.16 21.11 7.44
CA TYR A 53 -5.56 19.87 6.79
C TYR A 53 -5.16 19.87 5.31
N GLU A 54 -5.48 20.92 4.56
CA GLU A 54 -5.11 21.08 3.14
C GLU A 54 -3.59 21.07 2.95
N SER A 55 -2.84 21.69 3.85
CA SER A 55 -1.38 21.65 3.81
C SER A 55 -0.82 20.22 3.98
N LYS A 56 -1.40 19.44 4.89
CA LYS A 56 -1.06 18.04 5.12
C LYS A 56 -1.47 17.17 3.93
N LEU A 57 -2.67 17.39 3.40
CA LEU A 57 -3.19 16.70 2.22
C LEU A 57 -2.23 16.85 1.04
N ALA A 58 -1.80 18.10 0.76
CA ALA A 58 -0.83 18.37 -0.29
C ALA A 58 0.54 17.72 -0.05
N ALA A 59 0.96 17.56 1.21
CA ALA A 59 2.20 16.85 1.53
C ALA A 59 2.09 15.36 1.22
N VAL A 60 0.97 14.72 1.59
CA VAL A 60 0.69 13.30 1.29
C VAL A 60 0.60 13.06 -0.22
N GLU A 61 -0.13 13.92 -0.93
CA GLU A 61 -0.25 13.82 -2.41
C GLU A 61 1.10 13.90 -3.10
N ARG A 62 1.97 14.79 -2.63
CA ARG A 62 3.32 14.93 -3.16
C ARG A 62 4.15 13.68 -2.94
N GLU A 63 4.08 13.08 -1.73
CA GLU A 63 4.85 11.88 -1.42
C GLU A 63 4.34 10.66 -2.22
N ILE A 64 3.03 10.49 -2.33
CA ILE A 64 2.43 9.45 -3.18
C ILE A 64 2.85 9.61 -4.64
N SER A 65 2.82 10.85 -5.15
CA SER A 65 3.20 11.14 -6.55
C SER A 65 4.67 10.84 -6.78
N LYS A 66 5.56 11.27 -5.87
CA LYS A 66 6.99 11.02 -5.93
C LYS A 66 7.29 9.52 -6.00
N ASN A 67 6.76 8.74 -5.08
CA ASN A 67 6.98 7.29 -5.05
C ASN A 67 6.42 6.60 -6.31
N THR A 68 5.28 7.07 -6.81
CA THR A 68 4.69 6.56 -8.05
C THR A 68 5.59 6.87 -9.27
N GLU A 69 6.20 8.04 -9.33
CA GLU A 69 7.17 8.41 -10.37
C GLU A 69 8.45 7.56 -10.30
N GLU A 70 8.86 7.16 -9.11
CA GLU A 70 9.97 6.24 -8.84
C GLU A 70 9.61 4.77 -9.16
N GLY A 71 8.36 4.49 -9.54
CA GLY A 71 7.87 3.17 -9.93
C GLY A 71 7.29 2.34 -8.79
N ILE A 72 7.14 2.93 -7.61
CA ILE A 72 6.60 2.27 -6.42
C ILE A 72 5.29 2.96 -6.03
N PHE A 73 4.15 2.26 -6.15
CA PHE A 73 2.89 2.81 -5.72
C PHE A 73 2.62 2.46 -4.24
N PRO A 74 2.56 3.44 -3.33
CA PRO A 74 2.41 3.20 -1.90
C PRO A 74 0.95 2.87 -1.55
N ILE A 75 0.54 1.61 -1.74
CA ILE A 75 -0.85 1.14 -1.61
C ILE A 75 -1.45 1.49 -0.24
N LEU A 76 -0.70 1.27 0.86
CA LEU A 76 -1.16 1.56 2.21
C LEU A 76 -1.33 3.07 2.43
N GLY A 77 -0.33 3.86 2.05
CA GLY A 77 -0.39 5.32 2.13
C GLY A 77 -1.57 5.88 1.35
N TYR A 78 -1.76 5.42 0.11
CA TYR A 78 -2.89 5.83 -0.71
C TYR A 78 -4.25 5.44 -0.12
N SER A 79 -4.36 4.25 0.47
CA SER A 79 -5.60 3.78 1.10
C SER A 79 -5.99 4.66 2.28
N TYR A 80 -5.03 5.00 3.15
CA TYR A 80 -5.28 5.90 4.29
C TYR A 80 -5.56 7.34 3.83
N TYR A 81 -4.92 7.81 2.77
CA TYR A 81 -5.23 9.10 2.15
C TYR A 81 -6.69 9.17 1.69
N GLN A 82 -7.19 8.17 0.97
CA GLN A 82 -8.58 8.13 0.55
C GLN A 82 -9.55 8.05 1.73
N TYR A 83 -9.19 7.28 2.76
CA TYR A 83 -10.00 7.17 3.95
C TYR A 83 -10.04 8.47 4.75
N SER A 84 -8.93 9.16 4.89
CA SER A 84 -8.88 10.50 5.48
C SER A 84 -9.85 11.47 4.81
N LYS A 85 -9.83 11.53 3.47
CA LYS A 85 -10.75 12.40 2.71
C LYS A 85 -12.22 12.08 2.95
N SER A 86 -12.56 10.81 3.13
CA SER A 86 -13.94 10.41 3.40
C SER A 86 -14.44 10.83 4.79
N LEU A 87 -13.54 11.10 5.73
CA LEU A 87 -13.86 11.47 7.11
C LEU A 87 -13.78 12.98 7.37
N GLN A 88 -13.30 13.78 6.42
CA GLN A 88 -12.99 15.20 6.62
C GLN A 88 -14.15 15.98 7.22
N ASP A 89 -15.36 15.78 6.71
CA ASP A 89 -16.56 16.50 7.15
C ASP A 89 -17.22 15.88 8.40
N GLU A 90 -16.97 14.61 8.71
CA GLU A 90 -17.63 13.87 9.77
C GLU A 90 -16.81 13.81 11.06
N ASP A 91 -15.52 13.56 10.94
CA ASP A 91 -14.58 13.39 12.05
C ASP A 91 -13.19 13.95 11.70
N SER A 92 -13.04 15.25 11.97
CA SER A 92 -11.81 15.97 11.67
C SER A 92 -10.56 15.40 12.36
N TYR A 93 -10.70 14.85 13.58
CA TYR A 93 -9.57 14.26 14.29
C TYR A 93 -9.14 12.95 13.64
N SER A 94 -10.08 12.06 13.37
CA SER A 94 -9.78 10.80 12.67
C SER A 94 -9.27 11.05 11.25
N SER A 95 -9.83 12.02 10.54
CA SER A 95 -9.35 12.44 9.23
C SER A 95 -7.87 12.84 9.28
N LEU A 96 -7.48 13.70 10.23
CA LEU A 96 -6.09 14.11 10.41
C LEU A 96 -5.18 12.92 10.77
N LEU A 97 -5.63 12.02 11.66
CA LEU A 97 -4.89 10.83 12.04
C LEU A 97 -4.60 9.93 10.84
N TYR A 98 -5.61 9.68 10.01
CA TYR A 98 -5.43 8.87 8.80
C TYR A 98 -4.57 9.55 7.74
N LEU A 99 -4.54 10.89 7.73
CA LEU A 99 -3.62 11.63 6.87
C LEU A 99 -2.16 11.50 7.33
N GLU A 100 -1.92 11.49 8.64
CA GLU A 100 -0.58 11.18 9.19
C GLU A 100 -0.17 9.73 8.90
N TYR A 101 -1.09 8.76 9.02
CA TYR A 101 -0.82 7.39 8.58
C TYR A 101 -0.49 7.32 7.08
N ALA A 102 -1.23 8.06 6.26
CA ALA A 102 -0.97 8.11 4.82
C ALA A 102 0.44 8.62 4.53
N LEU A 103 0.88 9.66 5.21
CA LEU A 103 2.21 10.24 5.05
C LEU A 103 3.30 9.23 5.45
N GLU A 104 3.23 8.72 6.70
CA GLU A 104 4.24 7.80 7.23
C GLU A 104 4.34 6.50 6.42
N LEU A 105 3.20 5.95 6.00
CA LEU A 105 3.18 4.69 5.24
C LEU A 105 3.48 4.88 3.74
N SER A 106 3.50 6.13 3.26
CA SER A 106 4.02 6.43 1.92
C SER A 106 5.54 6.56 1.90
N GLU A 107 6.16 6.91 3.02
CA GLU A 107 7.61 7.09 3.15
C GLU A 107 8.37 5.79 3.49
N LEU A 108 7.68 4.66 3.68
CA LEU A 108 8.33 3.42 4.14
C LEU A 108 9.43 2.90 3.21
N ASP A 109 9.36 3.24 1.93
CA ASP A 109 10.31 2.77 0.93
C ASP A 109 11.75 3.24 1.18
N ILE A 110 11.94 4.38 1.90
CA ILE A 110 13.27 4.84 2.29
C ILE A 110 14.03 3.83 3.18
N TYR A 111 13.29 2.96 3.87
CA TYR A 111 13.87 1.94 4.74
C TYR A 111 14.19 0.63 4.02
N PHE A 112 13.67 0.44 2.80
CA PHE A 112 13.88 -0.74 1.96
C PHE A 112 14.81 -0.47 0.77
N ALA A 113 15.26 0.77 0.59
CA ALA A 113 16.03 1.21 -0.59
C ALA A 113 17.43 0.59 -0.72
N GLU A 114 17.92 -0.14 0.26
CA GLU A 114 19.27 -0.77 0.23
C GLU A 114 19.28 -2.22 -0.23
N GLU A 115 18.14 -2.91 -0.33
CA GLU A 115 18.10 -4.22 -0.97
C GLU A 115 17.70 -4.08 -2.43
N GLU A 116 18.74 -4.04 -3.31
CA GLU A 116 18.71 -4.19 -4.76
C GLU A 116 17.34 -3.98 -5.41
N SER A 117 17.27 -3.08 -6.37
CA SER A 117 16.17 -2.87 -7.32
C SER A 117 15.82 -4.17 -8.09
N ASN A 118 15.50 -5.20 -7.37
CA ASN A 118 14.78 -6.34 -7.88
C ASN A 118 13.33 -5.89 -8.03
N SER A 119 13.08 -5.30 -9.20
CA SER A 119 11.77 -4.86 -9.64
C SER A 119 10.67 -5.77 -9.10
N ILE A 120 9.51 -5.20 -8.80
CA ILE A 120 8.25 -5.91 -8.50
C ILE A 120 7.99 -7.08 -9.47
N PHE A 121 8.57 -7.05 -10.69
CA PHE A 121 8.66 -8.17 -11.61
C PHE A 121 9.43 -9.38 -11.06
N SER A 122 10.28 -9.27 -10.04
CA SER A 122 10.91 -10.45 -9.42
C SER A 122 9.99 -11.15 -8.41
N TYR A 123 9.01 -10.44 -7.84
CA TYR A 123 7.94 -11.05 -7.05
C TYR A 123 6.91 -11.76 -7.94
N PHE A 124 6.73 -11.33 -9.17
CA PHE A 124 6.23 -12.18 -10.25
C PHE A 124 7.39 -13.03 -10.80
N LYS A 125 8.07 -13.74 -9.92
CA LYS A 125 8.70 -14.99 -10.31
C LYS A 125 7.53 -15.85 -10.78
N PHE A 126 7.21 -15.68 -12.07
CA PHE A 126 6.24 -16.52 -12.76
C PHE A 126 6.67 -17.93 -12.43
N ASN A 127 5.97 -18.51 -11.48
CA ASN A 127 6.30 -19.83 -10.99
C ASN A 127 6.35 -20.69 -12.25
N GLN A 128 7.40 -21.47 -12.41
CA GLN A 128 7.62 -22.32 -13.58
C GLN A 128 6.35 -23.14 -13.87
N ASP A 129 5.56 -23.41 -12.84
CA ASP A 129 4.25 -24.06 -12.90
C ASP A 129 3.19 -23.24 -13.64
N VAL A 130 3.16 -21.90 -13.48
CA VAL A 130 2.22 -21.00 -14.20
C VAL A 130 2.58 -20.90 -15.67
N MET A 131 3.87 -20.87 -16.02
CA MET A 131 4.32 -20.92 -17.41
C MET A 131 3.99 -22.25 -18.08
N THR A 132 4.15 -23.34 -17.35
CA THR A 132 3.79 -24.69 -17.82
C THR A 132 2.29 -24.82 -18.03
N PHE A 133 1.48 -24.26 -17.11
CA PHE A 133 0.02 -24.22 -17.22
C PHE A 133 -0.44 -23.37 -18.42
N LEU A 134 0.13 -22.18 -18.63
CA LEU A 134 -0.17 -21.30 -19.77
C LEU A 134 0.19 -21.98 -21.11
N ASN A 135 1.35 -22.62 -21.19
CA ASN A 135 1.74 -23.39 -22.36
C ASN A 135 0.78 -24.55 -22.65
N GLY A 136 0.37 -25.28 -21.61
CA GLY A 136 -0.62 -26.35 -21.73
C GLY A 136 -1.98 -25.85 -22.22
N LEU A 137 -2.42 -24.70 -21.72
CA LEU A 137 -3.70 -24.08 -22.12
C LEU A 137 -3.68 -23.63 -23.58
N ILE A 138 -2.59 -22.99 -24.03
CA ILE A 138 -2.41 -22.58 -25.44
C ILE A 138 -2.41 -23.78 -26.35
N GLN A 139 -1.64 -24.84 -26.01
CA GLN A 139 -1.58 -26.10 -26.81
C GLN A 139 -2.94 -26.79 -26.87
N GLY A 140 -3.66 -26.86 -25.74
CA GLY A 140 -5.00 -27.43 -25.68
C GLY A 140 -6.01 -26.68 -26.55
N LEU A 141 -5.94 -25.35 -26.59
CA LEU A 141 -6.78 -24.52 -27.45
C LEU A 141 -6.50 -24.77 -28.95
N PHE A 142 -5.23 -24.87 -29.33
CA PHE A 142 -4.84 -25.19 -30.70
C PHE A 142 -5.33 -26.58 -31.16
N ILE A 143 -5.15 -27.60 -30.35
CA ILE A 143 -5.62 -28.96 -30.64
C ILE A 143 -7.14 -29.00 -30.74
N GLY A 144 -7.84 -28.33 -29.81
CA GLY A 144 -9.30 -28.20 -29.80
C GLY A 144 -9.85 -27.55 -31.08
N CYS A 145 -9.22 -26.46 -31.54
CA CYS A 145 -9.61 -25.79 -32.80
C CYS A 145 -9.39 -26.71 -34.04
N ILE A 146 -8.29 -27.46 -34.10
CA ILE A 146 -8.02 -28.37 -35.19
C ILE A 146 -9.04 -29.50 -35.21
N LEU A 147 -9.36 -30.10 -34.07
CA LEU A 147 -10.36 -31.16 -33.97
C LEU A 147 -11.75 -30.67 -34.33
N ALA A 148 -12.15 -29.47 -33.89
CA ALA A 148 -13.41 -28.86 -34.23
C ALA A 148 -13.50 -28.61 -35.75
N TRP A 149 -12.43 -28.11 -36.37
CA TRP A 149 -12.37 -27.88 -37.80
C TRP A 149 -12.50 -29.19 -38.61
N LEU A 150 -11.79 -30.27 -38.22
CA LEU A 150 -11.89 -31.59 -38.84
C LEU A 150 -13.30 -32.17 -38.69
N PHE A 151 -13.93 -32.00 -37.51
CA PHE A 151 -15.29 -32.47 -37.29
C PHE A 151 -16.30 -31.74 -38.18
N PHE A 152 -16.16 -30.43 -38.37
CA PHE A 152 -16.98 -29.64 -39.28
C PHE A 152 -16.79 -30.04 -40.73
N GLN A 153 -15.57 -30.37 -41.16
CA GLN A 153 -15.29 -30.89 -42.48
C GLN A 153 -15.92 -32.28 -42.73
N TYR A 154 -15.86 -33.15 -41.71
CA TYR A 154 -16.42 -34.49 -41.82
C TYR A 154 -17.95 -34.49 -41.90
N ARG A 155 -18.61 -33.55 -41.24
CA ARG A 155 -20.06 -33.38 -41.21
C ARG A 155 -20.62 -32.77 -42.52
N LYS A 156 -19.79 -32.18 -43.36
CA LYS A 156 -20.16 -31.59 -44.64
C LYS A 156 -20.10 -32.57 -45.83
N LYS A 157 -19.60 -33.77 -45.61
CA LYS A 157 -19.63 -34.88 -46.56
C LYS A 157 -20.84 -35.80 -46.27
#